data_c58920beb94e98774cdad8da41c774c6
#
_entry.id   c58920beb94e98774cdad8da41c774c6
#
_cell.length_a   1.000
_cell.length_b   1.000
_cell.length_c   1.000
_cell.angle_alpha   90.00
_cell.angle_beta   90.00
_cell.angle_gamma   90.00
#
_symmetry.space_group_name_H-M   'P 1'
#
loop_
_entity.id
_entity.type
_entity.pdbx_description
1 polymer ?
#
loop_
_entity_poly.entity_id
_entity_poly.type
_entity_poly.pdbx_seq_one_letter_code
_entity_poly.pdbx_strand_id
1 'polypeptide(L)'
;LTDTDPRLNIGPLQDADGDGIADTGTAFLRRRLREVGPRISDDLYTSFQLKGGIRGDIADTTWSYDAYIQEGSVTSSNTQSGNVNRDRFGQALLLDLTDPTGGTCADTSANGSTSDCAPINIFGEGNISEAGAAFLRTAVSAIGEFDQTVASIDFAGELFEMSGGAVGAAFGYEHQSHAADFRPSQDLAAGTIAGFNGSPASGGAYRVDSYYGELYVPVLRNMAMAEAVDLELAYRSSDYSTVGTVDSFKVSGSWAFNEQVRLRAGFNTAVRAPNIGELFSPQGEGFPGSTDPCAAEG
;
A
#
# COMPACT_ATOMS: atom_id res chain seq x y z
N LEU A 1 -34.29 -3.06 31.79
CA LEU A 1 -32.85 -2.77 31.97
C LEU A 1 -32.75 -1.69 33.04
N THR A 2 -32.21 -2.01 34.20
CA THR A 2 -32.02 -1.02 35.25
C THR A 2 -30.61 -0.41 35.11
N ASP A 3 -30.49 0.84 35.38
CA ASP A 3 -29.25 1.65 35.27
C ASP A 3 -28.11 1.14 36.21
N THR A 4 -28.37 0.07 36.96
CA THR A 4 -27.44 -0.50 37.97
C THR A 4 -26.65 -1.71 37.47
N ASP A 5 -26.81 -2.15 36.21
CA ASP A 5 -25.99 -3.28 35.71
C ASP A 5 -24.59 -2.75 35.29
N PRO A 6 -23.52 -3.11 36.03
CA PRO A 6 -22.18 -2.59 35.74
C PRO A 6 -21.61 -3.07 34.40
N ARG A 7 -22.30 -3.94 33.69
CA ARG A 7 -21.93 -4.43 32.35
C ARG A 7 -22.47 -3.55 31.23
N LEU A 8 -23.43 -2.66 31.55
CA LEU A 8 -24.06 -1.74 30.63
C LEU A 8 -23.66 -0.32 31.04
N ASN A 9 -22.81 0.31 30.30
CA ASN A 9 -22.57 1.74 30.45
C ASN A 9 -23.69 2.47 29.71
N ILE A 10 -24.81 2.66 30.40
CA ILE A 10 -25.94 3.46 29.89
C ILE A 10 -25.65 4.88 30.28
N GLY A 11 -25.51 5.79 29.29
CA GLY A 11 -25.46 7.23 29.55
C GLY A 11 -26.72 7.71 30.29
N PRO A 12 -26.73 8.93 30.78
CA PRO A 12 -27.90 9.49 31.48
C PRO A 12 -29.14 9.37 30.58
N LEU A 13 -30.23 8.84 31.16
CA LEU A 13 -31.50 8.76 30.46
C LEU A 13 -31.98 10.17 30.09
N GLN A 14 -32.56 10.29 28.92
CA GLN A 14 -33.10 11.52 28.39
C GLN A 14 -34.60 11.36 28.12
N ASP A 15 -35.34 12.39 28.32
CA ASP A 15 -36.73 12.50 27.88
C ASP A 15 -36.72 12.94 26.39
N ALA A 16 -36.76 11.94 25.49
CA ALA A 16 -36.66 12.21 24.06
C ALA A 16 -38.01 12.44 23.37
N ASP A 17 -39.09 12.03 23.99
CA ASP A 17 -40.46 12.20 23.47
C ASP A 17 -41.23 13.33 24.16
N GLY A 18 -40.69 13.92 25.24
CA GLY A 18 -41.23 15.08 25.92
C GLY A 18 -42.39 14.77 26.89
N ASP A 19 -42.52 13.51 27.34
CA ASP A 19 -43.54 13.07 28.27
C ASP A 19 -43.21 13.36 29.76
N GLY A 20 -41.99 13.89 30.01
CA GLY A 20 -41.50 14.19 31.35
C GLY A 20 -40.81 13.03 32.04
N ILE A 21 -40.64 11.88 31.34
CA ILE A 21 -39.98 10.68 31.85
C ILE A 21 -38.67 10.49 31.07
N ALA A 22 -37.53 10.55 31.76
CA ALA A 22 -36.25 10.23 31.15
C ALA A 22 -36.10 8.72 30.97
N ASP A 23 -36.50 8.18 29.82
CA ASP A 23 -36.56 6.73 29.54
C ASP A 23 -35.68 6.28 28.35
N THR A 24 -35.13 7.23 27.59
CA THR A 24 -34.21 6.95 26.49
C THR A 24 -32.76 7.15 26.89
N GLY A 25 -31.93 6.16 26.60
CA GLY A 25 -30.49 6.22 26.89
C GLY A 25 -29.64 5.55 25.81
N THR A 26 -28.42 6.01 25.66
CA THR A 26 -27.44 5.38 24.78
C THR A 26 -26.61 4.39 25.57
N ALA A 27 -26.65 3.11 25.17
CA ALA A 27 -25.83 2.07 25.77
C ALA A 27 -24.67 1.70 24.84
N PHE A 28 -23.44 1.69 25.38
CA PHE A 28 -22.28 1.15 24.68
C PHE A 28 -22.10 -0.30 25.04
N LEU A 29 -22.43 -1.21 24.11
CA LEU A 29 -22.22 -2.64 24.28
C LEU A 29 -20.91 -3.06 23.58
N ARG A 30 -20.00 -3.63 24.36
CA ARG A 30 -18.78 -4.26 23.83
C ARG A 30 -18.93 -5.78 23.89
N ARG A 31 -19.08 -6.42 22.73
CA ARG A 31 -19.23 -7.87 22.62
C ARG A 31 -18.36 -8.44 21.52
N ARG A 32 -17.81 -9.65 21.76
CA ARG A 32 -17.24 -10.49 20.69
C ARG A 32 -18.33 -11.35 20.09
N LEU A 33 -18.48 -11.33 18.77
CA LEU A 33 -19.47 -12.13 18.05
C LEU A 33 -18.92 -13.53 17.78
N ARG A 34 -18.76 -14.33 18.85
CA ARG A 34 -18.15 -15.69 18.78
C ARG A 34 -18.96 -16.63 17.93
N GLU A 35 -20.27 -16.45 17.87
CA GLU A 35 -21.23 -17.25 17.11
C GLU A 35 -21.05 -17.08 15.59
N VAL A 36 -20.54 -15.96 15.14
CA VAL A 36 -20.19 -15.75 13.72
C VAL A 36 -18.99 -16.61 13.31
N GLY A 37 -18.13 -16.96 14.27
CA GLY A 37 -16.91 -17.73 14.04
C GLY A 37 -15.66 -16.87 13.85
N PRO A 38 -14.52 -17.51 13.61
CA PRO A 38 -13.26 -16.83 13.39
C PRO A 38 -13.21 -16.17 12.00
N ARG A 39 -12.44 -15.09 11.90
CA ARG A 39 -11.98 -14.59 10.61
C ARG A 39 -10.84 -15.47 10.10
N ILE A 40 -10.94 -15.90 8.86
CA ILE A 40 -9.91 -16.69 8.17
C ILE A 40 -9.51 -15.93 6.91
N SER A 41 -8.22 -15.68 6.76
CA SER A 41 -7.64 -15.01 5.59
C SER A 41 -6.84 -16.01 4.80
N ASP A 42 -7.13 -16.11 3.52
CA ASP A 42 -6.40 -16.89 2.55
C ASP A 42 -5.73 -15.94 1.56
N ASP A 43 -4.40 -16.00 1.50
CA ASP A 43 -3.59 -15.14 0.66
C ASP A 43 -2.86 -15.98 -0.38
N LEU A 44 -3.05 -15.66 -1.66
CA LEU A 44 -2.36 -16.28 -2.78
C LEU A 44 -1.56 -15.23 -3.53
N TYR A 45 -0.27 -15.49 -3.71
CA TYR A 45 0.61 -14.67 -4.54
C TYR A 45 1.10 -15.49 -5.72
N THR A 46 0.93 -14.94 -6.92
CA THR A 46 1.49 -15.49 -8.14
C THR A 46 2.40 -14.44 -8.76
N SER A 47 3.63 -14.82 -9.07
CA SER A 47 4.58 -13.93 -9.72
C SER A 47 5.32 -14.65 -10.84
N PHE A 48 5.59 -13.92 -11.91
CA PHE A 48 6.52 -14.37 -12.94
C PHE A 48 7.43 -13.22 -13.36
N GLN A 49 8.57 -13.57 -13.91
CA GLN A 49 9.51 -12.66 -14.53
C GLN A 49 10.13 -13.33 -15.74
N LEU A 50 10.15 -12.64 -16.85
CA LEU A 50 10.85 -13.05 -18.07
C LEU A 50 11.86 -11.95 -18.42
N LYS A 51 13.14 -12.35 -18.61
CA LYS A 51 14.21 -11.45 -19.04
C LYS A 51 14.95 -12.08 -20.22
N GLY A 52 15.13 -11.30 -21.29
CA GLY A 52 15.93 -11.66 -22.43
C GLY A 52 16.86 -10.51 -22.82
N GLY A 53 18.08 -10.82 -23.23
CA GLY A 53 19.04 -9.78 -23.56
C GLY A 53 20.23 -10.29 -24.36
N ILE A 54 21.04 -9.36 -24.80
CA ILE A 54 22.30 -9.59 -25.51
C ILE A 54 23.39 -8.75 -24.86
N ARG A 55 24.59 -9.28 -24.78
CA ARG A 55 25.78 -8.57 -24.33
C ARG A 55 26.99 -9.02 -25.13
N GLY A 56 27.96 -8.15 -25.27
CA GLY A 56 29.18 -8.47 -26.00
C GLY A 56 30.15 -7.32 -26.02
N ASP A 57 31.29 -7.59 -26.61
CA ASP A 57 32.35 -6.61 -26.86
C ASP A 57 32.24 -6.08 -28.28
N ILE A 58 32.57 -4.81 -28.47
CA ILE A 58 32.66 -4.18 -29.80
C ILE A 58 34.02 -4.45 -30.34
N ALA A 59 34.08 -5.17 -31.47
CA ALA A 59 35.35 -5.62 -32.08
C ALA A 59 36.33 -4.46 -32.26
N ASP A 60 37.60 -4.75 -31.98
CA ASP A 60 38.74 -3.83 -32.11
C ASP A 60 38.64 -2.56 -31.21
N THR A 61 37.84 -2.64 -30.14
CA THR A 61 37.70 -1.54 -29.16
C THR A 61 37.73 -2.09 -27.72
N THR A 62 37.80 -1.18 -26.74
CA THR A 62 37.66 -1.49 -25.31
C THR A 62 36.19 -1.47 -24.87
N TRP A 63 35.24 -1.22 -25.78
CA TRP A 63 33.84 -1.04 -25.50
C TRP A 63 33.07 -2.34 -25.46
N SER A 64 32.22 -2.47 -24.46
CA SER A 64 31.22 -3.51 -24.32
C SER A 64 29.82 -2.93 -24.31
N TYR A 65 28.84 -3.79 -24.60
CA TYR A 65 27.42 -3.44 -24.50
C TYR A 65 26.64 -4.51 -23.75
N ASP A 66 25.59 -4.08 -23.06
CA ASP A 66 24.55 -4.96 -22.49
C ASP A 66 23.19 -4.35 -22.84
N ALA A 67 22.31 -5.14 -23.39
CA ALA A 67 20.95 -4.72 -23.67
C ALA A 67 19.96 -5.81 -23.31
N TYR A 68 18.88 -5.44 -22.61
CA TYR A 68 17.85 -6.41 -22.22
C TYR A 68 16.47 -5.78 -22.19
N ILE A 69 15.48 -6.67 -22.27
CA ILE A 69 14.10 -6.39 -21.92
C ILE A 69 13.65 -7.37 -20.84
N GLN A 70 12.86 -6.89 -19.92
CA GLN A 70 12.30 -7.67 -18.82
C GLN A 70 10.84 -7.32 -18.67
N GLU A 71 10.01 -8.36 -18.53
CA GLU A 71 8.60 -8.28 -18.14
C GLU A 71 8.43 -9.00 -16.81
N GLY A 72 7.71 -8.40 -15.90
CA GLY A 72 7.38 -8.98 -14.61
C GLY A 72 5.95 -8.66 -14.21
N SER A 73 5.27 -9.62 -13.62
CA SER A 73 3.93 -9.43 -13.07
C SER A 73 3.80 -10.13 -11.72
N VAL A 74 3.06 -9.48 -10.83
CA VAL A 74 2.68 -10.03 -9.53
C VAL A 74 1.18 -9.86 -9.36
N THR A 75 0.48 -10.94 -9.12
CA THR A 75 -0.94 -10.94 -8.73
C THR A 75 -1.06 -11.41 -7.29
N SER A 76 -1.72 -10.62 -6.47
CA SER A 76 -2.13 -11.00 -5.10
C SER A 76 -3.64 -11.19 -5.05
N SER A 77 -4.09 -12.28 -4.47
CA SER A 77 -5.51 -12.54 -4.20
C SER A 77 -5.66 -12.81 -2.72
N ASN A 78 -6.40 -11.95 -2.06
CA ASN A 78 -6.77 -12.11 -0.65
C ASN A 78 -8.26 -12.40 -0.56
N THR A 79 -8.63 -13.43 0.19
CA THR A 79 -10.01 -13.72 0.53
C THR A 79 -10.12 -13.86 2.04
N GLN A 80 -11.04 -13.14 2.65
CA GLN A 80 -11.27 -13.21 4.09
C GLN A 80 -12.72 -13.56 4.37
N SER A 81 -12.94 -14.67 5.05
CA SER A 81 -14.25 -15.15 5.54
C SER A 81 -14.45 -14.84 7.03
N GLY A 82 -15.68 -15.06 7.54
CA GLY A 82 -16.01 -14.83 8.93
C GLY A 82 -16.11 -13.36 9.32
N ASN A 83 -16.29 -12.48 8.37
CA ASN A 83 -16.55 -11.07 8.61
C ASN A 83 -18.03 -10.83 8.96
N VAL A 84 -18.29 -9.71 9.60
CA VAL A 84 -19.63 -9.21 9.91
C VAL A 84 -19.94 -8.01 9.04
N ASN A 85 -21.04 -8.08 8.31
CA ASN A 85 -21.56 -6.94 7.57
C ASN A 85 -22.33 -6.03 8.53
N ARG A 86 -21.99 -4.74 8.58
CA ARG A 86 -22.57 -3.74 9.51
C ARG A 86 -24.03 -3.44 9.20
N ASP A 87 -24.40 -3.40 7.92
CA ASP A 87 -25.76 -3.08 7.50
C ASP A 87 -26.70 -4.22 7.89
N ARG A 88 -26.28 -5.48 7.64
CA ARG A 88 -27.00 -6.68 8.10
C ARG A 88 -27.09 -6.75 9.61
N PHE A 89 -26.03 -6.34 10.32
CA PHE A 89 -26.05 -6.27 11.78
C PHE A 89 -27.08 -5.26 12.26
N GLY A 90 -27.13 -4.05 11.68
CA GLY A 90 -28.14 -3.04 11.99
C GLY A 90 -29.56 -3.56 11.70
N GLN A 91 -29.77 -4.21 10.54
CA GLN A 91 -31.07 -4.78 10.17
C GLN A 91 -31.52 -5.88 11.14
N ALA A 92 -30.61 -6.78 11.53
CA ALA A 92 -30.93 -7.89 12.43
C ALA A 92 -31.25 -7.46 13.88
N LEU A 93 -30.89 -6.22 14.25
CA LEU A 93 -31.27 -5.64 15.54
C LEU A 93 -32.70 -5.08 15.56
N LEU A 94 -33.27 -4.78 14.38
CA LEU A 94 -34.60 -4.20 14.26
C LEU A 94 -35.64 -5.31 14.17
N LEU A 95 -36.37 -5.51 15.27
CA LEU A 95 -37.45 -6.51 15.33
C LEU A 95 -38.74 -5.95 14.76
N ASP A 96 -39.50 -6.76 14.05
CA ASP A 96 -40.90 -6.47 13.75
C ASP A 96 -41.74 -6.64 15.03
N LEU A 97 -42.12 -5.54 15.64
CA LEU A 97 -42.90 -5.53 16.86
C LEU A 97 -44.37 -5.98 16.63
N THR A 98 -44.80 -6.12 15.39
CA THR A 98 -46.13 -6.65 15.03
C THR A 98 -46.14 -8.18 14.92
N ASP A 99 -44.97 -8.79 14.81
CA ASP A 99 -44.82 -10.25 14.83
C ASP A 99 -44.81 -10.75 16.27
N PRO A 100 -45.88 -11.45 16.71
CA PRO A 100 -46.00 -11.95 18.08
C PRO A 100 -44.98 -13.05 18.42
N THR A 101 -44.31 -13.61 17.41
CA THR A 101 -43.25 -14.61 17.59
C THR A 101 -41.87 -13.98 17.82
N GLY A 102 -41.70 -12.71 17.47
CA GLY A 102 -40.40 -12.01 17.51
C GLY A 102 -39.37 -12.62 16.58
N GLY A 103 -39.83 -13.41 15.58
CA GLY A 103 -38.95 -14.15 14.65
C GLY A 103 -38.60 -13.43 13.37
N THR A 104 -39.12 -12.23 13.14
CA THR A 104 -38.91 -11.46 11.92
C THR A 104 -38.22 -10.11 12.18
N CYS A 105 -37.42 -9.65 11.21
CA CYS A 105 -36.85 -8.32 11.22
C CYS A 105 -37.91 -7.31 10.75
N ALA A 106 -37.86 -6.09 11.30
CA ALA A 106 -38.63 -4.99 10.77
C ALA A 106 -38.23 -4.71 9.29
N ASP A 107 -39.26 -4.42 8.47
CA ASP A 107 -38.99 -4.01 7.09
C ASP A 107 -38.36 -2.62 7.08
N THR A 108 -37.07 -2.56 6.76
CA THR A 108 -36.34 -1.33 6.49
C THR A 108 -36.12 -1.24 5.00
N SER A 109 -37.13 -0.86 4.26
CA SER A 109 -37.18 -0.79 2.79
C SER A 109 -36.03 -0.03 2.13
N ALA A 110 -35.16 0.64 2.90
CA ALA A 110 -33.98 1.34 2.40
C ALA A 110 -32.82 0.40 1.98
N ASN A 111 -32.76 -0.86 2.49
CA ASN A 111 -31.61 -1.77 2.29
C ASN A 111 -31.95 -3.09 1.61
N GLY A 112 -33.11 -3.22 0.98
CA GLY A 112 -33.49 -4.43 0.25
C GLY A 112 -34.29 -5.45 1.08
N SER A 113 -34.49 -6.61 0.48
CA SER A 113 -35.35 -7.68 1.01
C SER A 113 -35.03 -8.08 2.45
N THR A 114 -36.06 -8.11 3.29
CA THR A 114 -35.99 -8.72 4.63
C THR A 114 -36.08 -10.26 4.60
N SER A 115 -36.26 -10.87 3.41
CA SER A 115 -36.57 -12.29 3.24
C SER A 115 -35.57 -13.25 3.91
N ASP A 116 -34.30 -12.83 4.00
CA ASP A 116 -33.22 -13.64 4.59
C ASP A 116 -32.75 -13.13 5.94
N CYS A 117 -33.36 -12.06 6.48
CA CYS A 117 -33.00 -11.51 7.77
C CYS A 117 -33.45 -12.43 8.91
N ALA A 118 -32.50 -12.72 9.78
CA ALA A 118 -32.76 -13.42 11.03
C ALA A 118 -32.42 -12.49 12.20
N PRO A 119 -33.40 -12.19 13.10
CA PRO A 119 -33.13 -11.33 14.24
C PRO A 119 -32.07 -11.89 15.17
N ILE A 120 -31.31 -11.00 15.80
CA ILE A 120 -30.24 -11.38 16.72
C ILE A 120 -30.49 -10.84 18.12
N ASN A 121 -30.13 -11.63 19.12
CA ASN A 121 -30.04 -11.18 20.50
C ASN A 121 -28.58 -10.97 20.87
N ILE A 122 -28.19 -9.72 21.05
CA ILE A 122 -26.81 -9.34 21.37
C ILE A 122 -26.48 -9.41 22.87
N PHE A 123 -27.47 -9.67 23.72
CA PHE A 123 -27.29 -9.75 25.17
C PHE A 123 -26.96 -11.18 25.61
N GLY A 124 -25.85 -11.31 26.33
CA GLY A 124 -25.33 -12.61 26.76
C GLY A 124 -24.55 -13.36 25.68
N GLU A 125 -23.70 -14.29 26.10
CA GLU A 125 -22.91 -15.17 25.22
C GLU A 125 -23.77 -16.34 24.74
N GLY A 126 -23.65 -16.75 23.47
CA GLY A 126 -24.37 -17.84 22.88
C GLY A 126 -25.84 -17.54 22.49
N ASN A 127 -26.28 -16.29 22.60
CA ASN A 127 -27.68 -15.90 22.34
C ASN A 127 -27.95 -15.47 20.88
N ILE A 128 -26.93 -15.43 20.02
CA ILE A 128 -27.12 -15.26 18.58
C ILE A 128 -27.36 -16.63 17.97
N SER A 129 -28.55 -16.84 17.37
CA SER A 129 -28.88 -18.07 16.69
C SER A 129 -27.98 -18.37 15.51
N GLU A 130 -27.88 -19.62 15.07
CA GLU A 130 -27.11 -19.98 13.86
C GLU A 130 -27.64 -19.24 12.62
N ALA A 131 -28.96 -19.07 12.51
CA ALA A 131 -29.56 -18.28 11.42
C ALA A 131 -29.11 -16.80 11.48
N GLY A 132 -29.14 -16.20 12.66
CA GLY A 132 -28.65 -14.83 12.87
C GLY A 132 -27.15 -14.71 12.55
N ALA A 133 -26.33 -15.62 13.03
CA ALA A 133 -24.91 -15.65 12.76
C ALA A 133 -24.62 -15.84 11.26
N ALA A 134 -25.37 -16.70 10.58
CA ALA A 134 -25.25 -16.90 9.13
C ALA A 134 -25.66 -15.67 8.33
N PHE A 135 -26.71 -14.96 8.75
CA PHE A 135 -27.15 -13.71 8.12
C PHE A 135 -26.09 -12.61 8.23
N LEU A 136 -25.43 -12.50 9.39
CA LEU A 136 -24.37 -11.50 9.61
C LEU A 136 -23.09 -11.80 8.84
N ARG A 137 -22.80 -13.09 8.63
CA ARG A 137 -21.52 -13.57 8.10
C ARG A 137 -21.37 -13.20 6.61
N THR A 138 -20.25 -12.62 6.27
CA THR A 138 -19.89 -12.32 4.89
C THR A 138 -18.43 -12.63 4.63
N ALA A 139 -18.10 -12.87 3.35
CA ALA A 139 -16.74 -12.98 2.89
C ALA A 139 -16.40 -11.77 2.01
N VAL A 140 -15.19 -11.31 2.09
CA VAL A 140 -14.66 -10.24 1.23
C VAL A 140 -13.43 -10.72 0.50
N SER A 141 -13.17 -10.14 -0.66
CA SER A 141 -11.97 -10.41 -1.44
C SER A 141 -11.37 -9.14 -1.98
N ALA A 142 -10.07 -9.18 -2.24
CA ALA A 142 -9.36 -8.15 -2.95
C ALA A 142 -8.33 -8.79 -3.88
N ILE A 143 -8.19 -8.24 -5.08
CA ILE A 143 -7.18 -8.62 -6.05
C ILE A 143 -6.30 -7.40 -6.29
N GLY A 144 -4.99 -7.58 -6.11
CA GLY A 144 -3.97 -6.61 -6.46
C GLY A 144 -3.12 -7.14 -7.60
N GLU A 145 -2.86 -6.32 -8.61
CA GLU A 145 -1.98 -6.64 -9.74
C GLU A 145 -0.90 -5.56 -9.82
N PHE A 146 0.32 -5.99 -10.13
CA PHE A 146 1.43 -5.09 -10.39
C PHE A 146 2.22 -5.64 -11.58
N ASP A 147 2.34 -4.81 -12.62
CA ASP A 147 3.07 -5.12 -13.83
C ASP A 147 4.24 -4.17 -14.01
N GLN A 148 5.35 -4.70 -14.48
CA GLN A 148 6.56 -3.97 -14.75
C GLN A 148 7.19 -4.40 -16.07
N THR A 149 7.53 -3.42 -16.90
CA THR A 149 8.40 -3.60 -18.06
C THR A 149 9.67 -2.78 -17.83
N VAL A 150 10.83 -3.37 -18.09
CA VAL A 150 12.12 -2.67 -18.10
C VAL A 150 12.85 -3.00 -19.39
N ALA A 151 13.31 -1.99 -20.11
CA ALA A 151 14.22 -2.14 -21.22
C ALA A 151 15.45 -1.26 -20.99
N SER A 152 16.64 -1.82 -21.16
CA SER A 152 17.90 -1.08 -20.96
C SER A 152 18.88 -1.39 -22.09
N ILE A 153 19.69 -0.40 -22.41
CA ILE A 153 20.88 -0.54 -23.23
C ILE A 153 22.01 0.27 -22.62
N ASP A 154 23.11 -0.39 -22.38
CA ASP A 154 24.26 0.13 -21.66
C ASP A 154 25.55 -0.09 -22.47
N PHE A 155 26.42 0.89 -22.44
CA PHE A 155 27.75 0.84 -23.05
C PHE A 155 28.79 1.22 -22.00
N ALA A 156 29.91 0.50 -21.97
CA ALA A 156 31.05 0.81 -21.11
C ALA A 156 32.36 0.56 -21.85
N GLY A 157 33.32 1.41 -21.62
CA GLY A 157 34.63 1.29 -22.28
C GLY A 157 35.60 2.39 -21.86
N GLU A 158 36.74 2.43 -22.53
CA GLU A 158 37.80 3.43 -22.32
C GLU A 158 37.72 4.51 -23.40
N LEU A 159 37.93 5.75 -22.99
CA LEU A 159 37.95 6.91 -23.90
C LEU A 159 39.36 7.23 -24.40
N PHE A 160 40.29 7.43 -23.49
CA PHE A 160 41.68 7.77 -23.77
C PHE A 160 42.58 7.53 -22.55
N GLU A 161 43.86 7.43 -22.77
CA GLU A 161 44.86 7.28 -21.73
C GLU A 161 45.28 8.64 -21.13
N MET A 162 45.39 8.69 -19.80
CA MET A 162 46.00 9.76 -19.03
C MET A 162 47.25 9.26 -18.31
N SER A 163 47.95 10.16 -17.63
CA SER A 163 49.14 9.80 -16.82
C SER A 163 48.81 8.83 -15.66
N GLY A 164 47.56 8.80 -15.25
CA GLY A 164 47.05 7.90 -14.19
C GLY A 164 46.46 6.61 -14.71
N GLY A 165 46.34 6.41 -16.03
CA GLY A 165 45.70 5.26 -16.69
C GLY A 165 44.54 5.65 -17.60
N ALA A 166 43.84 4.67 -18.12
CA ALA A 166 42.73 4.87 -19.03
C ALA A 166 41.51 5.51 -18.33
N VAL A 167 40.93 6.51 -18.97
CA VAL A 167 39.66 7.12 -18.56
C VAL A 167 38.53 6.18 -18.96
N GLY A 168 37.82 5.62 -18.00
CA GLY A 168 36.63 4.79 -18.21
C GLY A 168 35.37 5.64 -18.36
N ALA A 169 34.48 5.23 -19.26
CA ALA A 169 33.16 5.82 -19.42
C ALA A 169 32.11 4.74 -19.51
N ALA A 170 30.95 5.04 -18.97
CA ALA A 170 29.73 4.27 -19.18
C ALA A 170 28.56 5.21 -19.49
N PHE A 171 27.67 4.81 -20.35
CA PHE A 171 26.43 5.53 -20.62
C PHE A 171 25.34 4.54 -21.05
N GLY A 172 24.11 4.94 -20.82
CA GLY A 172 22.99 4.07 -21.14
C GLY A 172 21.65 4.80 -21.20
N TYR A 173 20.69 4.05 -21.66
CA TYR A 173 19.29 4.41 -21.66
C TYR A 173 18.48 3.30 -21.00
N GLU A 174 17.53 3.68 -20.17
CA GLU A 174 16.60 2.78 -19.50
C GLU A 174 15.18 3.29 -19.65
N HIS A 175 14.31 2.42 -20.11
CA HIS A 175 12.85 2.61 -20.10
C HIS A 175 12.23 1.72 -19.07
N GLN A 176 11.36 2.29 -18.20
CA GLN A 176 10.57 1.56 -17.25
C GLN A 176 9.11 1.92 -17.41
N SER A 177 8.23 0.93 -17.36
CA SER A 177 6.78 1.09 -17.25
C SER A 177 6.28 0.31 -16.04
N HIS A 178 5.46 0.94 -15.23
CA HIS A 178 4.87 0.36 -14.04
C HIS A 178 3.37 0.59 -14.08
N ALA A 179 2.61 -0.47 -13.80
CA ALA A 179 1.17 -0.39 -13.63
C ALA A 179 0.77 -1.15 -12.35
N ALA A 180 -0.21 -0.65 -11.64
CA ALA A 180 -0.81 -1.36 -10.51
C ALA A 180 -2.32 -1.16 -10.54
N ASP A 181 -3.04 -2.18 -10.11
CA ASP A 181 -4.49 -2.19 -10.00
C ASP A 181 -4.90 -2.91 -8.72
N PHE A 182 -5.85 -2.34 -7.99
CA PHE A 182 -6.42 -2.90 -6.78
C PHE A 182 -7.94 -2.95 -6.90
N ARG A 183 -8.49 -4.15 -6.87
CA ARG A 183 -9.92 -4.44 -7.03
C ARG A 183 -10.48 -5.13 -5.80
N PRO A 184 -11.05 -4.41 -4.85
CA PRO A 184 -11.74 -4.97 -3.70
C PRO A 184 -13.17 -5.43 -4.07
N SER A 185 -13.72 -6.36 -3.27
CA SER A 185 -15.16 -6.65 -3.31
C SER A 185 -15.99 -5.44 -2.89
N GLN A 186 -17.26 -5.41 -3.29
CA GLN A 186 -18.17 -4.30 -3.03
C GLN A 186 -18.26 -3.95 -1.53
N ASP A 187 -18.43 -4.93 -0.66
CA ASP A 187 -18.52 -4.72 0.78
C ASP A 187 -17.24 -4.11 1.38
N LEU A 188 -16.07 -4.53 0.88
CA LEU A 188 -14.79 -3.97 1.32
C LEU A 188 -14.61 -2.54 0.79
N ALA A 189 -14.98 -2.30 -0.46
CA ALA A 189 -14.93 -0.96 -1.06
C ALA A 189 -15.84 0.04 -0.35
N ALA A 190 -17.07 -0.39 -0.03
CA ALA A 190 -18.07 0.43 0.65
C ALA A 190 -17.80 0.59 2.16
N GLY A 191 -16.89 -0.19 2.75
CA GLY A 191 -16.61 -0.15 4.19
C GLY A 191 -17.76 -0.69 5.04
N THR A 192 -18.59 -1.59 4.52
CA THR A 192 -19.70 -2.19 5.27
C THR A 192 -19.24 -3.31 6.20
N ILE A 193 -17.95 -3.62 6.23
CA ILE A 193 -17.38 -4.67 7.09
C ILE A 193 -17.01 -4.13 8.47
N ALA A 194 -17.49 -4.77 9.51
CA ALA A 194 -17.17 -4.38 10.88
C ALA A 194 -15.67 -4.50 11.16
N GLY A 195 -15.08 -3.37 11.55
CA GLY A 195 -13.64 -3.26 11.87
C GLY A 195 -12.73 -2.98 10.68
N PHE A 196 -13.29 -2.67 9.50
CA PHE A 196 -12.56 -2.17 8.34
C PHE A 196 -13.12 -0.82 7.89
N ASN A 197 -12.24 0.04 7.42
CA ASN A 197 -12.63 1.24 6.68
C ASN A 197 -12.94 0.87 5.23
N GLY A 198 -13.67 1.72 4.53
CA GLY A 198 -13.85 1.61 3.10
C GLY A 198 -12.50 1.62 2.39
N SER A 199 -12.32 0.68 1.47
CA SER A 199 -11.12 0.54 0.67
C SER A 199 -11.54 0.50 -0.81
N PRO A 200 -11.75 1.67 -1.45
CA PRO A 200 -12.19 1.73 -2.82
C PRO A 200 -11.14 1.19 -3.78
N ALA A 201 -11.59 0.79 -4.96
CA ALA A 201 -10.69 0.39 -6.04
C ALA A 201 -9.71 1.52 -6.38
N SER A 202 -8.49 1.17 -6.70
CA SER A 202 -7.45 2.10 -7.08
C SER A 202 -6.52 1.49 -8.11
N GLY A 203 -5.90 2.32 -8.94
CA GLY A 203 -4.95 1.85 -9.91
C GLY A 203 -4.39 3.02 -10.71
N GLY A 204 -3.28 2.76 -11.37
CA GLY A 204 -2.62 3.74 -12.20
C GLY A 204 -1.36 3.18 -12.82
N ALA A 205 -0.76 3.99 -13.68
CA ALA A 205 0.46 3.62 -14.35
C ALA A 205 1.34 4.85 -14.56
N TYR A 206 2.65 4.64 -14.61
CA TYR A 206 3.59 5.65 -15.06
C TYR A 206 4.74 5.02 -15.85
N ARG A 207 5.42 5.83 -16.62
CA ARG A 207 6.62 5.50 -17.38
C ARG A 207 7.76 6.39 -16.96
N VAL A 208 8.97 5.86 -17.08
CA VAL A 208 10.21 6.61 -16.84
C VAL A 208 11.17 6.30 -17.96
N ASP A 209 11.66 7.34 -18.60
CA ASP A 209 12.74 7.27 -19.59
C ASP A 209 13.96 7.94 -18.99
N SER A 210 15.05 7.19 -18.85
CA SER A 210 16.26 7.66 -18.19
C SER A 210 17.46 7.57 -19.10
N TYR A 211 18.25 8.63 -19.13
CA TYR A 211 19.58 8.66 -19.75
C TYR A 211 20.60 8.89 -18.66
N TYR A 212 21.71 8.19 -18.71
CA TYR A 212 22.78 8.37 -17.75
C TYR A 212 24.17 8.26 -18.39
N GLY A 213 25.13 8.86 -17.74
CA GLY A 213 26.54 8.78 -18.09
C GLY A 213 27.41 8.83 -16.86
N GLU A 214 28.50 8.08 -16.89
CA GLU A 214 29.48 7.98 -15.82
C GLU A 214 30.88 8.10 -16.40
N LEU A 215 31.77 8.75 -15.67
CA LEU A 215 33.16 8.86 -15.98
C LEU A 215 34.01 8.45 -14.77
N TYR A 216 34.98 7.58 -15.00
CA TYR A 216 36.03 7.25 -14.06
C TYR A 216 37.34 7.83 -14.61
N VAL A 217 37.97 8.75 -13.86
CA VAL A 217 39.17 9.46 -14.26
C VAL A 217 40.31 9.13 -13.30
N PRO A 218 41.26 8.29 -13.69
CA PRO A 218 42.48 8.03 -12.93
C PRO A 218 43.47 9.19 -13.12
N VAL A 219 43.46 10.14 -12.17
CA VAL A 219 44.17 11.42 -12.31
C VAL A 219 45.67 11.24 -12.14
N LEU A 220 46.09 10.52 -11.09
CA LEU A 220 47.51 10.30 -10.75
C LEU A 220 47.74 8.86 -10.29
N ARG A 221 48.95 8.36 -10.64
CA ARG A 221 49.47 7.05 -10.19
C ARG A 221 50.96 7.15 -9.85
N ASN A 222 51.35 6.40 -8.80
CA ASN A 222 52.76 6.17 -8.44
C ASN A 222 53.56 7.46 -8.20
N MET A 223 52.96 8.51 -7.67
CA MET A 223 53.65 9.78 -7.34
C MET A 223 53.87 9.90 -5.82
N ALA A 224 54.83 10.69 -5.42
CA ALA A 224 55.08 10.98 -4.02
C ALA A 224 53.82 11.55 -3.35
N MET A 225 53.35 10.93 -2.26
CA MET A 225 52.09 11.25 -1.54
C MET A 225 50.81 11.10 -2.39
N ALA A 226 50.89 10.46 -3.54
CA ALA A 226 49.75 10.20 -4.44
C ALA A 226 49.94 8.86 -5.16
N GLU A 227 49.89 7.78 -4.38
CA GLU A 227 49.91 6.43 -4.93
C GLU A 227 48.79 6.23 -5.96
N ALA A 228 47.61 6.74 -5.64
CA ALA A 228 46.48 6.79 -6.56
C ALA A 228 45.60 7.98 -6.26
N VAL A 229 45.18 8.72 -7.29
CA VAL A 229 44.10 9.73 -7.20
C VAL A 229 43.10 9.46 -8.30
N ASP A 230 41.87 9.19 -7.90
CA ASP A 230 40.75 8.86 -8.80
C ASP A 230 39.60 9.85 -8.60
N LEU A 231 38.93 10.20 -9.68
CA LEU A 231 37.73 11.00 -9.70
C LEU A 231 36.61 10.20 -10.41
N GLU A 232 35.43 10.19 -9.82
CA GLU A 232 34.22 9.62 -10.42
C GLU A 232 33.17 10.70 -10.58
N LEU A 233 32.60 10.80 -11.77
CA LEU A 233 31.49 11.68 -12.11
C LEU A 233 30.36 10.87 -12.67
N ALA A 234 29.10 11.14 -12.23
CA ALA A 234 27.94 10.54 -12.81
C ALA A 234 26.80 11.55 -12.90
N TYR A 235 26.00 11.39 -13.93
CA TYR A 235 24.79 12.18 -14.15
C TYR A 235 23.69 11.28 -14.70
N ARG A 236 22.46 11.45 -14.20
CA ARG A 236 21.25 10.77 -14.68
C ARG A 236 20.13 11.79 -14.80
N SER A 237 19.47 11.80 -15.94
CA SER A 237 18.23 12.51 -16.20
C SER A 237 17.13 11.52 -16.44
N SER A 238 16.05 11.62 -15.68
CA SER A 238 14.90 10.71 -15.74
C SER A 238 13.63 11.50 -15.99
N ASP A 239 12.94 11.20 -17.08
CA ASP A 239 11.67 11.82 -17.45
C ASP A 239 10.51 10.91 -17.04
N TYR A 240 9.78 11.35 -16.03
CA TYR A 240 8.61 10.66 -15.50
C TYR A 240 7.34 11.17 -16.15
N SER A 241 6.50 10.30 -16.68
CA SER A 241 5.20 10.68 -17.26
C SER A 241 4.26 11.42 -16.31
N THR A 242 4.54 11.42 -15.01
CA THR A 242 3.69 11.97 -13.94
C THR A 242 4.23 13.25 -13.32
N VAL A 243 5.54 13.38 -13.19
CA VAL A 243 6.18 14.51 -12.48
C VAL A 243 7.19 15.27 -13.32
N GLY A 244 7.39 14.85 -14.60
CA GLY A 244 8.37 15.44 -15.51
C GLY A 244 9.80 15.03 -15.23
N THR A 245 10.76 15.81 -15.74
CA THR A 245 12.16 15.46 -15.70
C THR A 245 12.79 15.75 -14.34
N VAL A 246 13.60 14.82 -13.87
CA VAL A 246 14.31 14.87 -12.60
C VAL A 246 15.76 14.49 -12.83
N ASP A 247 16.68 15.31 -12.33
CA ASP A 247 18.12 15.14 -12.52
C ASP A 247 18.81 14.73 -11.21
N SER A 248 19.78 13.85 -11.32
CA SER A 248 20.65 13.45 -10.23
C SER A 248 22.09 13.40 -10.69
N PHE A 249 23.03 13.69 -9.79
CA PHE A 249 24.45 13.65 -10.10
C PHE A 249 25.27 13.18 -8.91
N LYS A 250 26.45 12.66 -9.22
CA LYS A 250 27.47 12.23 -8.27
C LYS A 250 28.81 12.81 -8.67
N VAL A 251 29.55 13.31 -7.69
CA VAL A 251 30.95 13.62 -7.78
C VAL A 251 31.65 12.98 -6.60
N SER A 252 32.61 12.10 -6.84
CA SER A 252 33.38 11.45 -5.77
C SER A 252 34.84 11.37 -6.14
N GLY A 253 35.70 11.40 -5.13
CA GLY A 253 37.14 11.29 -5.29
C GLY A 253 37.76 10.34 -4.27
N SER A 254 38.82 9.68 -4.67
CA SER A 254 39.62 8.78 -3.86
C SER A 254 41.09 9.22 -3.98
N TRP A 255 41.74 9.44 -2.85
CA TRP A 255 43.16 9.81 -2.78
C TRP A 255 43.88 8.82 -1.85
N ALA A 256 44.64 7.93 -2.43
CA ALA A 256 45.56 7.06 -1.71
C ALA A 256 46.91 7.79 -1.58
N PHE A 257 47.27 8.20 -0.37
CA PHE A 257 48.55 8.84 -0.06
C PHE A 257 49.72 7.84 -0.22
N ASN A 258 49.45 6.60 0.20
CA ASN A 258 50.32 5.45 0.14
C ASN A 258 49.47 4.16 0.24
N GLU A 259 50.08 2.97 0.29
CA GLU A 259 49.40 1.70 0.41
C GLU A 259 48.54 1.56 1.67
N GLN A 260 48.78 2.33 2.74
CA GLN A 260 48.15 2.22 4.04
C GLN A 260 47.05 3.24 4.29
N VAL A 261 47.15 4.45 3.68
CA VAL A 261 46.26 5.57 3.97
C VAL A 261 45.55 6.03 2.69
N ARG A 262 44.21 5.98 2.71
CA ARG A 262 43.34 6.43 1.64
C ARG A 262 42.24 7.33 2.17
N LEU A 263 42.05 8.49 1.59
CA LEU A 263 40.91 9.37 1.80
C LEU A 263 39.89 9.19 0.69
N ARG A 264 38.59 9.17 1.02
CA ARG A 264 37.49 9.18 0.07
C ARG A 264 36.51 10.27 0.46
N ALA A 265 36.03 11.01 -0.51
CA ALA A 265 34.99 12.01 -0.34
C ALA A 265 34.06 11.98 -1.55
N GLY A 266 32.79 12.29 -1.31
CA GLY A 266 31.81 12.33 -2.39
C GLY A 266 30.62 13.20 -2.02
N PHE A 267 29.97 13.71 -3.04
CA PHE A 267 28.69 14.40 -2.98
C PHE A 267 27.79 13.83 -4.07
N ASN A 268 26.56 13.52 -3.71
CA ASN A 268 25.55 13.06 -4.65
C ASN A 268 24.19 13.63 -4.30
N THR A 269 23.38 13.86 -5.32
CA THR A 269 21.96 14.12 -5.18
C THR A 269 21.18 12.86 -5.51
N ALA A 270 20.18 12.54 -4.69
CA ALA A 270 19.26 11.44 -4.95
C ALA A 270 17.83 11.98 -4.95
N VAL A 271 17.05 11.50 -5.87
CA VAL A 271 15.64 11.84 -5.99
C VAL A 271 14.82 10.58 -5.89
N ARG A 272 13.74 10.65 -5.12
CA ARG A 272 12.72 9.61 -5.07
C ARG A 272 11.44 10.15 -5.71
N ALA A 273 11.02 9.53 -6.80
CA ALA A 273 9.69 9.79 -7.35
C ALA A 273 8.61 9.14 -6.47
N PRO A 274 7.40 9.70 -6.44
CA PRO A 274 6.26 9.06 -5.81
C PRO A 274 5.98 7.69 -6.45
N ASN A 275 5.60 6.72 -5.63
CA ASN A 275 5.15 5.42 -6.13
C ASN A 275 3.67 5.46 -6.59
N ILE A 276 3.19 4.39 -7.23
CA ILE A 276 1.82 4.33 -7.77
C ILE A 276 0.78 4.55 -6.66
N GLY A 277 0.98 3.97 -5.48
CA GLY A 277 0.08 4.17 -4.35
C GLY A 277 0.02 5.64 -3.90
N GLU A 278 1.16 6.34 -3.86
CA GLU A 278 1.20 7.77 -3.49
C GLU A 278 0.57 8.68 -4.56
N LEU A 279 0.64 8.27 -5.84
CA LEU A 279 0.09 9.05 -6.96
C LEU A 279 -1.41 8.85 -7.18
N PHE A 280 -1.88 7.63 -7.00
CA PHE A 280 -3.21 7.20 -7.44
C PHE A 280 -4.10 6.64 -6.34
N SER A 281 -3.65 6.67 -5.06
CA SER A 281 -4.52 6.26 -3.96
C SER A 281 -5.74 7.16 -3.89
N PRO A 282 -6.95 6.58 -3.79
CA PRO A 282 -8.16 7.35 -3.57
C PRO A 282 -8.15 7.97 -2.18
N GLN A 283 -9.08 8.90 -1.94
CA GLN A 283 -9.33 9.40 -0.59
C GLN A 283 -9.81 8.25 0.30
N GLY A 284 -9.18 8.10 1.45
CA GLY A 284 -9.50 7.09 2.45
C GLY A 284 -9.95 7.72 3.77
N GLU A 285 -10.66 6.94 4.56
CA GLU A 285 -11.03 7.31 5.92
C GLU A 285 -9.91 6.91 6.89
N GLY A 286 -9.57 7.81 7.80
CA GLY A 286 -8.62 7.56 8.87
C GLY A 286 -9.21 7.93 10.23
N PHE A 287 -8.61 7.39 11.29
CA PHE A 287 -8.98 7.74 12.67
C PHE A 287 -7.79 8.43 13.37
N PRO A 288 -7.46 9.67 13.00
CA PRO A 288 -6.42 10.41 13.70
C PRO A 288 -6.88 10.63 15.14
N GLY A 289 -5.99 10.41 16.10
CA GLY A 289 -6.24 10.83 17.47
C GLY A 289 -6.34 12.36 17.50
N SER A 290 -7.52 12.87 17.77
CA SER A 290 -7.75 14.31 17.94
C SER A 290 -8.59 14.55 19.18
N THR A 291 -8.31 15.65 19.86
CA THR A 291 -9.20 16.17 20.92
C THR A 291 -10.12 17.18 20.28
N ASP A 292 -11.42 16.97 20.39
CA ASP A 292 -12.39 17.96 19.95
C ASP A 292 -12.26 19.24 20.81
N PRO A 293 -11.83 20.37 20.23
CA PRO A 293 -11.70 21.60 20.99
C PRO A 293 -13.02 22.18 21.48
N CYS A 294 -14.15 21.66 20.95
CA CYS A 294 -15.50 22.05 21.34
C CYS A 294 -16.13 21.04 22.32
N ALA A 295 -15.44 19.92 22.63
CA ALA A 295 -15.91 19.01 23.66
C ALA A 295 -15.90 19.76 25.00
N ALA A 296 -17.07 19.91 25.59
CA ALA A 296 -17.17 20.48 26.94
C ALA A 296 -16.34 19.61 27.88
N GLU A 297 -15.39 20.22 28.60
CA GLU A 297 -14.70 19.53 29.70
C GLU A 297 -15.78 19.09 30.70
N GLY A 298 -16.08 17.79 30.72
CA GLY A 298 -17.03 17.17 31.63
C GLY A 298 -16.36 16.82 32.97
#